data_3b6164f9d4fa14ab0c64f768700ffa67
#
_entry.id   3b6164f9d4fa14ab0c64f768700ffa67
#
_cell.length_a   1.000
_cell.length_b   1.000
_cell.length_c   1.000
_cell.angle_alpha   90.00
_cell.angle_beta   90.00
_cell.angle_gamma   90.00
#
_symmetry.space_group_name_H-M   'P 1'
#
loop_
_entity.id
_entity.type
_entity.pdbx_description
1 polymer ?
#
loop_
_entity_poly.entity_id
_entity_poly.type
_entity_poly.pdbx_seq_one_letter_code
_entity_poly.pdbx_strand_id
1 'polypeptide(L)'
;SGKGGRGLMAQAVELNGKKILVTFLMHLGDLTLTTPFIHALRKAAPDAHITFLADEKLKDVVLHNPYLDEVITIDKKGKDNSLLALMACARRLSKMDFDVLINLHPNERCSFIDAFTKVKLRCGTTHTMFKPLWDVFTPLNRKIHAADMYLDVLTQLGVKKLEHNGLEIFPSEEY
;
A
#
# COMPACT_ATOMS: atom_id res chain seq x y z
N SER A 1 24.06 22.30 15.89
CA SER A 1 24.43 21.04 15.24
C SER A 1 23.15 20.31 14.79
N GLY A 2 22.72 20.65 13.58
CA GLY A 2 21.56 20.05 12.98
C GLY A 2 21.85 18.60 12.63
N LYS A 3 21.23 17.67 13.32
CA LYS A 3 21.00 16.36 12.72
C LYS A 3 19.85 16.58 11.73
N GLY A 4 20.23 17.03 10.55
CA GLY A 4 19.39 17.06 9.40
C GLY A 4 18.69 15.71 9.31
N GLY A 5 17.39 15.76 9.13
CA GLY A 5 16.65 14.61 8.75
C GLY A 5 17.46 13.86 7.68
N ARG A 6 17.67 12.60 7.89
CA ARG A 6 18.19 11.76 6.83
C ARG A 6 17.17 11.86 5.72
N GLY A 7 17.38 12.86 4.88
CA GLY A 7 16.88 12.75 3.53
C GLY A 7 17.44 11.42 3.07
N LEU A 8 16.59 10.44 3.02
CA LEU A 8 16.89 9.21 2.37
C LEU A 8 17.14 9.60 0.92
N MET A 9 18.38 9.91 0.63
CA MET A 9 18.94 9.57 -0.69
C MET A 9 18.82 8.06 -0.73
N ALA A 10 17.62 7.64 -1.11
CA ALA A 10 17.21 6.28 -1.01
C ALA A 10 18.18 5.42 -1.79
N GLN A 11 18.94 4.63 -1.09
CA GLN A 11 19.38 3.40 -1.71
C GLN A 11 18.11 2.78 -2.28
N ALA A 12 18.09 2.56 -3.59
CA ALA A 12 16.96 1.95 -4.25
C ALA A 12 16.61 0.67 -3.49
N VAL A 13 15.39 0.60 -3.00
CA VAL A 13 14.88 -0.60 -2.32
C VAL A 13 14.66 -1.64 -3.40
N GLU A 14 15.27 -2.80 -3.24
CA GLU A 14 15.01 -3.91 -4.13
C GLU A 14 13.62 -4.49 -3.84
N LEU A 15 12.70 -4.30 -4.78
CA LEU A 15 11.31 -4.77 -4.67
C LEU A 15 11.09 -6.12 -5.36
N ASN A 16 11.89 -6.42 -6.39
CA ASN A 16 11.70 -7.65 -7.15
C ASN A 16 12.02 -8.89 -6.32
N GLY A 17 11.20 -9.91 -6.43
CA GLY A 17 11.32 -11.14 -5.64
C GLY A 17 10.90 -11.01 -4.18
N LYS A 18 10.42 -9.84 -3.75
CA LYS A 18 9.98 -9.57 -2.37
C LYS A 18 8.50 -9.83 -2.18
N LYS A 19 8.11 -10.06 -0.92
CA LYS A 19 6.71 -10.09 -0.49
C LYS A 19 6.29 -8.68 -0.11
N ILE A 20 5.37 -8.11 -0.86
CA ILE A 20 4.92 -6.72 -0.72
C ILE A 20 3.46 -6.71 -0.31
N LEU A 21 3.16 -6.00 0.77
CA LEU A 21 1.80 -5.70 1.21
C LEU A 21 1.47 -4.26 0.88
N VAL A 22 0.42 -4.05 0.08
CA VAL A 22 -0.15 -2.73 -0.19
C VAL A 22 -1.44 -2.59 0.59
N THR A 23 -1.58 -1.54 1.39
CA THR A 23 -2.76 -1.32 2.22
C THR A 23 -3.52 -0.08 1.76
N PHE A 24 -4.82 -0.25 1.59
CA PHE A 24 -5.71 0.81 1.14
C PHE A 24 -7.15 0.52 1.60
N LEU A 25 -7.61 1.21 2.63
CA LEU A 25 -8.93 0.99 3.24
C LEU A 25 -9.89 2.18 3.00
N MET A 26 -9.95 2.67 1.78
CA MET A 26 -10.79 3.79 1.37
C MET A 26 -11.97 3.37 0.50
N HIS A 27 -12.67 4.33 -0.07
CA HIS A 27 -13.87 4.15 -0.88
C HIS A 27 -13.56 3.72 -2.33
N LEU A 28 -14.58 3.26 -3.04
CA LEU A 28 -14.46 2.77 -4.42
C LEU A 28 -13.82 3.77 -5.39
N GLY A 29 -14.24 5.05 -5.34
CA GLY A 29 -13.68 6.08 -6.22
C GLY A 29 -12.17 6.26 -6.03
N ASP A 30 -11.73 6.26 -4.78
CA ASP A 30 -10.30 6.37 -4.44
C ASP A 30 -9.53 5.09 -4.81
N LEU A 31 -10.19 3.93 -4.74
CA LEU A 31 -9.57 2.66 -5.11
C LEU A 31 -9.12 2.63 -6.57
N THR A 32 -9.91 3.16 -7.48
CA THR A 32 -9.56 3.24 -8.90
C THR A 32 -8.29 4.05 -9.13
N LEU A 33 -8.03 5.06 -8.28
CA LEU A 33 -6.82 5.88 -8.33
C LEU A 33 -5.54 5.09 -7.95
N THR A 34 -5.67 3.92 -7.34
CA THR A 34 -4.52 3.06 -7.01
C THR A 34 -4.07 2.21 -8.18
N THR A 35 -4.86 2.08 -9.24
CA THR A 35 -4.56 1.17 -10.35
C THR A 35 -3.27 1.51 -11.10
N PRO A 36 -2.92 2.78 -11.39
CA PRO A 36 -1.62 3.10 -11.96
C PRO A 36 -0.46 2.68 -11.06
N PHE A 37 -0.61 2.87 -9.75
CA PHE A 37 0.40 2.45 -8.76
C PHE A 37 0.62 0.93 -8.81
N ILE A 38 -0.45 0.14 -8.78
CA ILE A 38 -0.35 -1.32 -8.78
C ILE A 38 0.30 -1.81 -10.07
N HIS A 39 -0.09 -1.25 -11.21
CA HIS A 39 0.51 -1.59 -12.50
C HIS A 39 2.00 -1.23 -12.55
N ALA A 40 2.35 -0.02 -12.14
CA ALA A 40 3.75 0.42 -12.09
C ALA A 40 4.60 -0.42 -11.12
N LEU A 41 4.05 -0.81 -9.98
CA LEU A 41 4.71 -1.70 -9.02
C LEU A 41 4.98 -3.07 -9.65
N ARG A 42 4.00 -3.66 -10.33
CA ARG A 42 4.18 -4.95 -11.02
C ARG A 42 5.24 -4.87 -12.12
N LYS A 43 5.26 -3.79 -12.88
CA LYS A 43 6.30 -3.58 -13.91
C LYS A 43 7.69 -3.42 -13.31
N ALA A 44 7.80 -2.72 -12.20
CA ALA A 44 9.08 -2.54 -11.49
C ALA A 44 9.56 -3.81 -10.78
N ALA A 45 8.65 -4.68 -10.37
CA ALA A 45 8.91 -5.88 -9.60
C ALA A 45 8.13 -7.08 -10.17
N PRO A 46 8.51 -7.60 -11.34
CA PRO A 46 7.73 -8.66 -12.03
C PRO A 46 7.62 -9.95 -11.22
N ASP A 47 8.61 -10.27 -10.41
CA ASP A 47 8.68 -11.51 -9.62
C ASP A 47 8.26 -11.31 -8.16
N ALA A 48 7.79 -10.13 -7.79
CA ALA A 48 7.30 -9.86 -6.44
C ALA A 48 5.96 -10.56 -6.19
N HIS A 49 5.74 -10.98 -4.94
CA HIS A 49 4.42 -11.40 -4.47
C HIS A 49 3.71 -10.18 -3.89
N ILE A 50 2.70 -9.68 -4.58
CA ILE A 50 1.97 -8.47 -4.22
C ILE A 50 0.62 -8.85 -3.62
N THR A 51 0.45 -8.53 -2.34
CA THR A 51 -0.80 -8.70 -1.59
C THR A 51 -1.44 -7.34 -1.36
N PHE A 52 -2.73 -7.23 -1.57
CA PHE A 52 -3.50 -6.00 -1.37
C PHE A 52 -4.50 -6.19 -0.23
N LEU A 53 -4.47 -5.29 0.75
CA LEU A 53 -5.44 -5.22 1.83
C LEU A 53 -6.50 -4.16 1.50
N ALA A 54 -7.75 -4.59 1.39
CA ALA A 54 -8.88 -3.74 1.03
C ALA A 54 -10.07 -3.94 1.98
N ASP A 55 -11.04 -3.04 1.89
CA ASP A 55 -12.35 -3.24 2.52
C ASP A 55 -13.10 -4.38 1.79
N GLU A 56 -13.74 -5.25 2.55
CA GLU A 56 -14.52 -6.39 2.02
C GLU A 56 -15.59 -5.96 1.00
N LYS A 57 -16.16 -4.78 1.16
CA LYS A 57 -17.14 -4.21 0.22
C LYS A 57 -16.57 -3.97 -1.19
N LEU A 58 -15.26 -3.86 -1.30
CA LEU A 58 -14.56 -3.57 -2.55
C LEU A 58 -13.84 -4.80 -3.12
N LYS A 59 -14.03 -5.96 -2.51
CA LYS A 59 -13.36 -7.20 -2.89
C LYS A 59 -13.49 -7.52 -4.38
N ASP A 60 -14.71 -7.44 -4.92
CA ASP A 60 -14.97 -7.79 -6.32
C ASP A 60 -14.24 -6.88 -7.31
N VAL A 61 -14.00 -5.63 -6.94
CA VAL A 61 -13.26 -4.68 -7.78
C VAL A 61 -11.77 -4.97 -7.80
N VAL A 62 -11.21 -5.36 -6.66
CA VAL A 62 -9.76 -5.58 -6.50
C VAL A 62 -9.35 -6.97 -6.94
N LEU A 63 -10.19 -7.97 -6.70
CA LEU A 63 -9.89 -9.39 -6.91
C LEU A 63 -9.50 -9.73 -8.36
N HIS A 64 -10.04 -8.99 -9.32
CA HIS A 64 -9.81 -9.21 -10.75
C HIS A 64 -8.62 -8.42 -11.32
N ASN A 65 -7.89 -7.69 -10.48
CA ASN A 65 -6.69 -6.98 -10.92
C ASN A 65 -5.56 -8.01 -11.21
N PRO A 66 -5.12 -8.15 -12.47
CA PRO A 66 -4.17 -9.19 -12.87
C PRO A 66 -2.74 -8.94 -12.33
N TYR A 67 -2.47 -7.75 -11.80
CA TYR A 67 -1.16 -7.38 -11.27
C TYR A 67 -0.98 -7.73 -9.79
N LEU A 68 -2.05 -8.18 -9.13
CA LEU A 68 -2.03 -8.64 -7.73
C LEU A 68 -1.97 -10.17 -7.67
N ASP A 69 -1.21 -10.70 -6.71
CA ASP A 69 -1.16 -12.13 -6.43
C ASP A 69 -2.21 -12.55 -5.41
N GLU A 70 -2.49 -11.69 -4.44
CA GLU A 70 -3.40 -12.01 -3.35
C GLU A 70 -4.16 -10.76 -2.90
N VAL A 71 -5.42 -10.95 -2.53
CA VAL A 71 -6.26 -9.92 -1.92
C VAL A 71 -6.74 -10.40 -0.56
N ILE A 72 -6.48 -9.61 0.46
CA ILE A 72 -6.99 -9.80 1.82
C ILE A 72 -7.98 -8.70 2.10
N THR A 73 -9.12 -9.04 2.68
CA THR A 73 -10.17 -8.07 2.99
C THR A 73 -10.50 -8.05 4.47
N ILE A 74 -10.90 -6.88 4.95
CA ILE A 74 -11.48 -6.68 6.27
C ILE A 74 -12.78 -5.91 6.15
N ASP A 75 -13.71 -6.17 7.05
CA ASP A 75 -14.95 -5.41 7.19
C ASP A 75 -14.75 -4.28 8.20
N LYS A 76 -14.14 -3.18 7.76
CA LYS A 76 -13.71 -2.08 8.62
C LYS A 76 -14.85 -1.36 9.36
N LYS A 77 -16.07 -1.43 8.86
CA LYS A 77 -17.26 -0.81 9.47
C LYS A 77 -18.20 -1.80 10.17
N GLY A 78 -17.98 -3.10 9.99
CA GLY A 78 -18.76 -4.18 10.58
C GLY A 78 -17.96 -4.94 11.63
N LYS A 79 -17.80 -6.24 11.42
CA LYS A 79 -17.14 -7.16 12.38
C LYS A 79 -15.70 -6.80 12.74
N ASP A 80 -14.97 -6.13 11.84
CA ASP A 80 -13.55 -5.79 12.02
C ASP A 80 -13.34 -4.34 12.52
N ASN A 81 -14.35 -3.72 13.10
CA ASN A 81 -14.28 -2.33 13.54
C ASN A 81 -13.63 -2.16 14.94
N SER A 82 -13.53 -3.21 15.74
CA SER A 82 -12.95 -3.13 17.08
C SER A 82 -11.41 -3.13 17.05
N LEU A 83 -10.79 -2.57 18.10
CA LEU A 83 -9.33 -2.63 18.26
C LEU A 83 -8.81 -4.07 18.30
N LEU A 84 -9.55 -4.98 18.94
CA LEU A 84 -9.15 -6.40 18.97
C LEU A 84 -9.17 -7.03 17.58
N ALA A 85 -10.14 -6.68 16.74
CA ALA A 85 -10.20 -7.16 15.36
C ALA A 85 -9.07 -6.57 14.51
N LEU A 86 -8.74 -5.30 14.69
CA LEU A 86 -7.60 -4.66 14.00
C LEU A 86 -6.27 -5.29 14.42
N MET A 87 -6.10 -5.59 15.71
CA MET A 87 -4.91 -6.31 16.21
C MET A 87 -4.84 -7.74 15.67
N ALA A 88 -5.97 -8.44 15.58
CA ALA A 88 -6.02 -9.77 14.98
C ALA A 88 -5.62 -9.75 13.50
N CYS A 89 -6.06 -8.75 12.77
CA CYS A 89 -5.65 -8.51 11.38
C CYS A 89 -4.13 -8.29 11.29
N ALA A 90 -3.58 -7.39 12.09
CA ALA A 90 -2.15 -7.11 12.12
C ALA A 90 -1.33 -8.37 12.46
N ARG A 91 -1.81 -9.18 13.39
CA ARG A 91 -1.17 -10.45 13.76
C ARG A 91 -1.20 -11.45 12.60
N ARG A 92 -2.33 -11.57 11.92
CA ARG A 92 -2.47 -12.42 10.72
C ARG A 92 -1.50 -12.00 9.63
N LEU A 93 -1.42 -10.70 9.33
CA LEU A 93 -0.50 -10.15 8.33
C LEU A 93 0.97 -10.35 8.74
N SER A 94 1.28 -10.21 10.03
CA SER A 94 2.64 -10.42 10.55
C SER A 94 3.16 -11.85 10.33
N LYS A 95 2.27 -12.84 10.35
CA LYS A 95 2.62 -14.25 10.10
C LYS A 95 2.94 -14.55 8.63
N MET A 96 2.62 -13.64 7.74
CA MET A 96 2.86 -13.80 6.29
C MET A 96 4.27 -13.38 5.88
N ASP A 97 5.05 -12.81 6.79
CA ASP A 97 6.47 -12.43 6.58
C ASP A 97 6.68 -11.48 5.39
N PHE A 98 5.94 -10.38 5.35
CA PHE A 98 6.13 -9.36 4.33
C PHE A 98 7.48 -8.65 4.48
N ASP A 99 8.14 -8.42 3.36
CA ASP A 99 9.39 -7.65 3.30
C ASP A 99 9.11 -6.14 3.29
N VAL A 100 8.10 -5.72 2.56
CA VAL A 100 7.74 -4.31 2.37
C VAL A 100 6.24 -4.13 2.58
N LEU A 101 5.88 -3.12 3.35
CA LEU A 101 4.51 -2.65 3.51
C LEU A 101 4.40 -1.24 2.93
N ILE A 102 3.45 -1.01 2.04
CA ILE A 102 3.19 0.29 1.43
C ILE A 102 1.76 0.72 1.77
N ASN A 103 1.64 1.75 2.59
CA ASN A 103 0.35 2.38 2.91
C ASN A 103 0.09 3.52 1.91
N LEU A 104 -0.94 3.38 1.11
CA LEU A 104 -1.32 4.39 0.12
C LEU A 104 -2.24 5.46 0.69
N HIS A 105 -2.92 5.17 1.80
CA HIS A 105 -3.82 6.14 2.41
C HIS A 105 -3.77 6.08 3.94
N PRO A 106 -3.45 7.18 4.62
CA PRO A 106 -3.21 7.23 6.06
C PRO A 106 -4.49 7.40 6.87
N ASN A 107 -5.51 6.56 6.68
CA ASN A 107 -6.63 6.58 7.61
C ASN A 107 -6.27 5.88 8.93
N GLU A 108 -7.02 6.18 10.00
CA GLU A 108 -6.68 5.70 11.35
C GLU A 108 -6.62 4.18 11.45
N ARG A 109 -7.59 3.47 10.88
CA ARG A 109 -7.65 2.00 10.94
C ARG A 109 -6.52 1.36 10.15
N CYS A 110 -6.28 1.85 8.96
CA CYS A 110 -5.20 1.37 8.10
C CYS A 110 -3.83 1.60 8.76
N SER A 111 -3.60 2.81 9.26
CA SER A 111 -2.36 3.16 9.96
C SER A 111 -2.14 2.33 11.21
N PHE A 112 -3.20 2.04 11.97
CA PHE A 112 -3.13 1.17 13.14
C PHE A 112 -2.71 -0.26 12.77
N ILE A 113 -3.36 -0.85 11.79
CA ILE A 113 -3.01 -2.20 11.31
C ILE A 113 -1.56 -2.22 10.83
N ASP A 114 -1.18 -1.25 10.02
CA ASP A 114 0.14 -1.19 9.40
C ASP A 114 1.25 -0.99 10.44
N ALA A 115 1.01 -0.17 11.46
CA ALA A 115 1.97 0.07 12.54
C ALA A 115 2.24 -1.19 13.37
N PHE A 116 1.23 -2.02 13.58
CA PHE A 116 1.33 -3.25 14.37
C PHE A 116 1.60 -4.52 13.54
N THR A 117 1.67 -4.40 12.23
CA THR A 117 2.09 -5.51 11.36
C THR A 117 3.61 -5.59 11.32
N LYS A 118 4.15 -6.76 11.61
CA LYS A 118 5.60 -6.99 11.55
C LYS A 118 6.06 -7.08 10.10
N VAL A 119 6.86 -6.12 9.67
CA VAL A 119 7.48 -6.06 8.34
C VAL A 119 8.90 -5.52 8.44
N LYS A 120 9.70 -5.74 7.41
CA LYS A 120 11.10 -5.26 7.37
C LYS A 120 11.18 -3.78 7.01
N LEU A 121 10.32 -3.31 6.12
CA LEU A 121 10.29 -1.91 5.67
C LEU A 121 8.85 -1.41 5.59
N ARG A 122 8.57 -0.25 6.23
CA ARG A 122 7.27 0.44 6.14
C ARG A 122 7.41 1.72 5.34
N CYS A 123 6.52 1.87 4.36
CA CYS A 123 6.44 3.04 3.51
C CYS A 123 5.05 3.65 3.58
N GLY A 124 4.95 4.97 3.59
CA GLY A 124 3.66 5.63 3.64
C GLY A 124 3.73 7.13 3.37
N THR A 125 2.60 7.80 3.53
CA THR A 125 2.50 9.25 3.41
C THR A 125 2.71 9.95 4.75
N THR A 126 3.00 11.25 4.72
CA THR A 126 3.37 12.03 5.92
C THR A 126 2.29 12.17 6.97
N HIS A 127 1.05 11.87 6.66
CA HIS A 127 -0.05 11.94 7.62
C HIS A 127 -0.37 10.63 8.35
N THR A 128 0.48 9.64 8.21
CA THR A 128 0.30 8.39 8.94
C THR A 128 0.46 8.58 10.45
N MET A 129 -0.38 7.92 11.21
CA MET A 129 -0.20 7.78 12.65
C MET A 129 1.06 6.95 12.93
N PHE A 130 1.66 7.13 14.10
CA PHE A 130 2.86 6.38 14.50
C PHE A 130 4.08 6.61 13.59
N LYS A 131 4.28 7.85 13.14
CA LYS A 131 5.41 8.24 12.27
C LYS A 131 6.77 7.61 12.60
N PRO A 132 7.18 7.45 13.87
CA PRO A 132 8.47 6.84 14.19
C PRO A 132 8.65 5.40 13.70
N LEU A 133 7.56 4.69 13.41
CA LEU A 133 7.60 3.31 12.91
C LEU A 133 7.76 3.21 11.39
N TRP A 134 7.66 4.34 10.68
CA TRP A 134 7.73 4.37 9.22
C TRP A 134 9.15 4.66 8.76
N ASP A 135 9.64 3.88 7.82
CA ASP A 135 11.00 3.96 7.28
C ASP A 135 11.11 4.95 6.12
N VAL A 136 10.07 5.03 5.31
CA VAL A 136 9.99 5.89 4.12
C VAL A 136 8.68 6.67 4.12
N PHE A 137 8.77 7.97 3.89
CA PHE A 137 7.61 8.86 3.79
C PHE A 137 7.58 9.56 2.44
N THR A 138 6.40 9.65 1.87
CA THR A 138 6.11 10.56 0.77
C THR A 138 5.42 11.80 1.33
N PRO A 139 5.95 13.01 1.09
CA PRO A 139 5.31 14.24 1.51
C PRO A 139 3.92 14.38 0.88
N LEU A 140 2.92 14.71 1.69
CA LEU A 140 1.61 15.02 1.17
C LEU A 140 1.66 16.33 0.38
N ASN A 141 1.40 16.26 -0.90
CA ASN A 141 1.27 17.44 -1.76
C ASN A 141 -0.17 17.57 -2.24
N ARG A 142 -0.92 18.49 -1.67
CA ARG A 142 -2.32 18.73 -2.03
C ARG A 142 -2.51 19.30 -3.45
N LYS A 143 -1.43 19.70 -4.11
CA LYS A 143 -1.45 20.26 -5.47
C LYS A 143 -1.39 19.20 -6.55
N ILE A 144 -1.00 17.97 -6.23
CA ILE A 144 -0.91 16.87 -7.18
C ILE A 144 -2.10 15.93 -7.03
N HIS A 145 -2.47 15.28 -8.12
CA HIS A 145 -3.54 14.29 -8.14
C HIS A 145 -3.19 13.09 -7.25
N ALA A 146 -4.18 12.48 -6.59
CA ALA A 146 -3.96 11.37 -5.68
C ALA A 146 -3.26 10.18 -6.33
N ALA A 147 -3.58 9.86 -7.58
CA ALA A 147 -2.90 8.80 -8.33
C ALA A 147 -1.39 9.08 -8.49
N ASP A 148 -1.02 10.34 -8.71
CA ASP A 148 0.39 10.74 -8.82
C ASP A 148 1.10 10.70 -7.46
N MET A 149 0.40 11.01 -6.38
CA MET A 149 0.94 10.82 -5.03
C MET A 149 1.27 9.36 -4.73
N TYR A 150 0.42 8.45 -5.14
CA TYR A 150 0.68 7.00 -4.96
C TYR A 150 1.90 6.57 -5.78
N LEU A 151 2.02 7.04 -7.01
CA LEU A 151 3.18 6.77 -7.86
C LEU A 151 4.47 7.34 -7.27
N ASP A 152 4.41 8.50 -6.60
CA ASP A 152 5.56 9.12 -5.96
C ASP A 152 6.15 8.23 -4.85
N VAL A 153 5.36 7.40 -4.18
CA VAL A 153 5.86 6.40 -3.24
C VAL A 153 6.86 5.47 -3.91
N LEU A 154 6.57 5.00 -5.12
CA LEU A 154 7.50 4.16 -5.89
C LEU A 154 8.78 4.90 -6.25
N THR A 155 8.68 6.17 -6.62
CA THR A 155 9.85 7.02 -6.88
C THR A 155 10.73 7.15 -5.63
N GLN A 156 10.13 7.35 -4.46
CA GLN A 156 10.84 7.40 -3.18
C GLN A 156 11.51 6.06 -2.83
N LEU A 157 10.98 4.95 -3.30
CA LEU A 157 11.58 3.62 -3.15
C LEU A 157 12.68 3.33 -4.18
N GLY A 158 12.96 4.25 -5.08
CA GLY A 158 14.02 4.15 -6.07
C GLY A 158 13.59 3.59 -7.43
N VAL A 159 12.31 3.46 -7.69
CA VAL A 159 11.81 3.07 -9.01
C VAL A 159 12.01 4.23 -9.98
N LYS A 160 12.82 4.04 -11.00
CA LYS A 160 13.21 5.10 -11.93
C LYS A 160 12.22 5.29 -13.08
N LYS A 161 11.55 4.23 -13.51
CA LYS A 161 10.60 4.23 -14.60
C LYS A 161 9.26 3.72 -14.14
N LEU A 162 8.23 4.57 -14.23
CA LEU A 162 6.87 4.25 -13.85
C LEU A 162 6.07 3.88 -15.10
N GLU A 163 5.80 2.60 -15.29
CA GLU A 163 5.08 2.08 -16.45
C GLU A 163 3.66 1.67 -16.03
N HIS A 164 2.68 2.35 -16.58
CA HIS A 164 1.26 2.06 -16.35
C HIS A 164 0.39 2.58 -17.50
N ASN A 165 -0.88 2.18 -17.52
CA ASN A 165 -1.86 2.58 -18.53
C ASN A 165 -2.88 3.60 -18.00
N GLY A 166 -2.55 4.36 -16.96
CA GLY A 166 -3.49 5.25 -16.29
C GLY A 166 -4.50 4.47 -15.42
N LEU A 167 -5.68 5.04 -15.24
CA LEU A 167 -6.74 4.40 -14.46
C LEU A 167 -7.30 3.18 -15.21
N GLU A 168 -7.40 2.06 -14.51
CA GLU A 168 -7.86 0.79 -15.08
C GLU A 168 -9.02 0.21 -14.28
N ILE A 169 -9.94 -0.47 -14.98
CA ILE A 169 -11.04 -1.22 -14.38
C ILE A 169 -10.94 -2.65 -14.89
N PHE A 170 -10.99 -3.61 -13.97
CA PHE A 170 -10.91 -5.03 -14.27
C PHE A 170 -12.24 -5.70 -13.92
N PRO A 171 -13.19 -5.77 -14.88
CA PRO A 171 -14.47 -6.43 -14.63
C PRO A 171 -14.29 -7.94 -14.46
N SER A 172 -15.22 -8.58 -13.73
CA SER A 172 -15.26 -10.03 -13.64
C SER A 172 -15.62 -10.62 -15.00
N GLU A 173 -15.06 -11.77 -15.34
CA GLU A 173 -15.37 -12.48 -16.59
C GLU A 173 -16.75 -13.18 -16.58
N GLU A 174 -17.52 -13.06 -15.51
CA GLU A 174 -18.87 -13.59 -15.40
C GLU A 174 -19.90 -12.67 -16.07
N TYR A 175 -20.11 -12.92 -17.31
CA TYR A 175 -21.33 -12.52 -18.00
C TYR A 175 -22.07 -13.77 -18.47
#